data_d8caab22474f469b3c63ecda7978a438
#
_entry.id   d8caab22474f469b3c63ecda7978a438
#
_cell.length_a   1.000
_cell.length_b   1.000
_cell.length_c   1.000
_cell.angle_alpha   90.00
_cell.angle_beta   90.00
_cell.angle_gamma   90.00
#
_symmetry.space_group_name_H-M   'P 1'
#
loop_
_entity.id
_entity.type
_entity.pdbx_description
1 polymer ?
#
loop_
_entity_poly.entity_id
_entity_poly.type
_entity_poly.pdbx_seq_one_letter_code
_entity_poly.pdbx_strand_id
1 'polypeptide(L)'
;QRVRDWFLGAPEAGQAARKPPLLTVSDVSFGYTKERKNLEHISFSVSGGEMLAIVGRNGAGKSTLSKLICGFETPDSGTISLNGRDLKDDSIRERAGQIGYVMQNPNQMISKVMIYDEVALGLSRSCLSEAEIREKVEETLKICGLYPFRNWPISALSFGQKKRVTIASVLAMGPKIIILDEPTAGQDFFHYTEIMEFLRSLNALGVTVIMITHDMH
;
A
#
# COMPACT_ATOMS: atom_id res chain seq x y z
N GLN A 1 23.24 4.37 -13.15
CA GLN A 1 22.66 5.30 -14.13
C GLN A 1 21.31 4.79 -14.65
N ARG A 2 21.16 3.50 -15.07
CA ARG A 2 19.88 2.91 -15.53
C ARG A 2 18.76 2.93 -14.50
N VAL A 3 19.07 2.75 -13.21
CA VAL A 3 18.08 2.76 -12.13
C VAL A 3 17.61 4.19 -11.84
N ARG A 4 18.51 5.17 -11.92
CA ARG A 4 18.19 6.59 -11.76
C ARG A 4 17.26 7.08 -12.86
N ASP A 5 17.48 6.63 -14.10
CA ASP A 5 16.63 6.95 -15.24
C ASP A 5 15.24 6.29 -15.13
N TRP A 6 15.14 5.20 -14.38
CA TRP A 6 13.90 4.48 -14.10
C TRP A 6 12.97 5.24 -13.17
N PHE A 7 13.52 5.99 -12.19
CA PHE A 7 12.76 6.85 -11.28
C PHE A 7 12.57 8.29 -11.84
N LEU A 8 13.48 8.75 -12.69
CA LEU A 8 13.43 10.08 -13.28
C LEU A 8 12.77 10.13 -14.66
N GLY A 9 12.46 8.98 -15.25
CA GLY A 9 11.81 8.86 -16.57
C GLY A 9 10.28 8.93 -16.54
N ALA A 10 9.67 9.57 -15.54
CA ALA A 10 8.32 10.06 -15.70
C ALA A 10 8.37 11.17 -16.79
N PRO A 11 7.49 11.13 -17.83
CA PRO A 11 7.46 12.21 -18.80
C PRO A 11 7.26 13.52 -18.05
N GLU A 12 8.04 14.53 -18.40
CA GLU A 12 7.76 15.92 -17.98
C GLU A 12 6.28 16.17 -18.26
N ALA A 13 5.48 16.21 -17.22
CA ALA A 13 4.07 16.52 -17.31
C ALA A 13 3.98 17.96 -17.82
N GLY A 14 3.76 18.09 -19.12
CA GLY A 14 3.20 19.30 -19.64
C GLY A 14 2.01 19.64 -18.75
N GLN A 15 1.77 20.90 -18.42
CA GLN A 15 0.79 21.45 -17.47
C GLN A 15 -0.63 20.88 -17.70
N ALA A 16 -0.81 19.59 -17.44
CA ALA A 16 -2.12 18.99 -17.27
C ALA A 16 -2.66 19.47 -15.93
N ALA A 17 -3.87 20.01 -15.93
CA ALA A 17 -4.56 20.49 -14.75
C ALA A 17 -4.34 19.47 -13.60
N ARG A 18 -3.63 19.88 -12.53
CA ARG A 18 -3.31 19.00 -11.41
C ARG A 18 -4.61 18.40 -10.90
N LYS A 19 -4.74 17.09 -10.99
CA LYS A 19 -5.87 16.38 -10.39
C LYS A 19 -5.94 16.77 -8.91
N PRO A 20 -7.13 16.98 -8.34
CA PRO A 20 -7.24 17.26 -6.91
C PRO A 20 -6.57 16.15 -6.11
N PRO A 21 -5.87 16.47 -5.00
CA PRO A 21 -5.17 15.48 -4.22
C PRO A 21 -6.14 14.47 -3.62
N LEU A 22 -5.81 13.20 -3.76
CA LEU A 22 -6.54 12.09 -3.14
C LEU A 22 -6.22 12.01 -1.64
N LEU A 23 -4.93 12.04 -1.28
CA LEU A 23 -4.45 12.08 0.09
C LEU A 23 -3.70 13.38 0.32
N THR A 24 -3.98 14.04 1.43
CA THR A 24 -3.23 15.22 1.88
C THR A 24 -2.80 15.02 3.33
N VAL A 25 -1.53 15.19 3.58
CA VAL A 25 -0.92 15.26 4.92
C VAL A 25 -0.46 16.69 5.11
N SER A 26 -0.96 17.39 6.13
CA SER A 26 -0.70 18.83 6.36
C SER A 26 -0.18 19.05 7.76
N ASP A 27 1.06 19.52 7.85
CA ASP A 27 1.73 19.95 9.08
C ASP A 27 1.69 18.92 10.20
N VAL A 28 1.78 17.63 9.86
CA VAL A 28 1.66 16.53 10.81
C VAL A 28 2.93 16.41 11.65
N SER A 29 2.74 16.42 12.97
CA SER A 29 3.79 16.11 13.93
C SER A 29 3.33 15.01 14.88
N PHE A 30 4.27 14.14 15.30
CA PHE A 30 3.98 13.02 16.19
C PHE A 30 5.21 12.56 16.97
N GLY A 31 5.01 12.16 18.23
CA GLY A 31 6.03 11.54 19.06
C GLY A 31 5.44 10.45 19.95
N TYR A 32 6.11 9.30 20.06
CA TYR A 32 5.72 8.25 21.01
C TYR A 32 5.94 8.67 22.46
N THR A 33 6.78 9.68 22.69
CA THR A 33 7.00 10.32 24.00
C THR A 33 6.96 11.82 23.85
N LYS A 34 6.60 12.54 24.94
CA LYS A 34 6.56 14.00 24.94
C LYS A 34 7.92 14.66 24.70
N GLU A 35 9.00 13.93 24.99
CA GLU A 35 10.39 14.44 24.95
C GLU A 35 11.02 14.29 23.58
N ARG A 36 10.50 13.37 22.72
CA ARG A 36 11.08 13.10 21.42
C ARG A 36 10.00 12.98 20.34
N LYS A 37 10.02 13.91 19.42
CA LYS A 37 9.21 13.82 18.20
C LYS A 37 9.87 12.89 17.18
N ASN A 38 9.05 12.02 16.59
CA ASN A 38 9.44 11.10 15.53
C ASN A 38 9.18 11.69 14.14
N LEU A 39 8.21 12.58 14.06
CA LEU A 39 7.83 13.33 12.87
C LEU A 39 7.56 14.78 13.27
N GLU A 40 8.07 15.73 12.47
CA GLU A 40 7.89 17.17 12.71
C GLU A 40 7.49 17.86 11.41
N HIS A 41 6.35 18.56 11.42
CA HIS A 41 5.87 19.39 10.33
C HIS A 41 5.84 18.71 8.95
N ILE A 42 5.40 17.44 8.89
CA ILE A 42 5.34 16.69 7.64
C ILE A 42 4.15 17.15 6.81
N SER A 43 4.43 17.55 5.56
CA SER A 43 3.41 17.98 4.60
C SER A 43 3.70 17.43 3.21
N PHE A 44 2.72 16.75 2.62
CA PHE A 44 2.73 16.32 1.22
C PHE A 44 1.32 15.96 0.75
N SER A 45 1.16 15.79 -0.55
CA SER A 45 -0.09 15.33 -1.15
C SER A 45 0.18 14.29 -2.23
N VAL A 46 -0.79 13.41 -2.45
CA VAL A 46 -0.76 12.34 -3.46
C VAL A 46 -2.04 12.40 -4.28
N SER A 47 -1.91 12.44 -5.59
CA SER A 47 -3.05 12.44 -6.53
C SER A 47 -3.53 11.01 -6.80
N GLY A 48 -4.79 10.88 -7.22
CA GLY A 48 -5.32 9.57 -7.62
C GLY A 48 -4.56 8.99 -8.82
N GLY A 49 -4.12 7.73 -8.71
CA GLY A 49 -3.32 7.04 -9.72
C GLY A 49 -1.84 7.43 -9.72
N GLU A 50 -1.36 8.15 -8.72
CA GLU A 50 0.06 8.47 -8.54
C GLU A 50 0.80 7.33 -7.86
N MET A 51 2.10 7.17 -8.17
CA MET A 51 3.02 6.30 -7.45
C MET A 51 4.04 7.17 -6.72
N LEU A 52 3.99 7.16 -5.38
CA LEU A 52 4.87 7.93 -4.50
C LEU A 52 5.84 6.99 -3.76
N ALA A 53 7.12 7.33 -3.71
CA ALA A 53 8.10 6.67 -2.85
C ALA A 53 8.50 7.60 -1.70
N ILE A 54 8.35 7.11 -0.46
CA ILE A 54 8.83 7.75 0.76
C ILE A 54 10.14 7.09 1.14
N VAL A 55 11.24 7.82 0.96
CA VAL A 55 12.60 7.30 1.14
C VAL A 55 13.25 7.94 2.36
N GLY A 56 14.00 7.15 3.12
CA GLY A 56 14.75 7.67 4.27
C GLY A 56 15.46 6.56 5.06
N ARG A 57 16.40 6.95 5.91
CA ARG A 57 17.16 6.02 6.76
C ARG A 57 16.24 5.25 7.71
N ASN A 58 16.73 4.10 8.21
CA ASN A 58 16.05 3.39 9.28
C ASN A 58 15.92 4.28 10.51
N GLY A 59 14.73 4.27 11.14
CA GLY A 59 14.42 5.15 12.26
C GLY A 59 14.00 6.59 11.89
N ALA A 60 13.91 6.95 10.61
CA ALA A 60 13.49 8.29 10.15
C ALA A 60 11.97 8.57 10.29
N GLY A 61 11.21 7.64 10.87
CA GLY A 61 9.76 7.84 11.06
C GLY A 61 8.86 7.36 9.93
N LYS A 62 9.40 6.72 8.88
CA LYS A 62 8.61 6.28 7.71
C LYS A 62 7.44 5.37 8.08
N SER A 63 7.68 4.30 8.85
CA SER A 63 6.63 3.39 9.29
C SER A 63 5.70 4.04 10.33
N THR A 64 6.16 5.07 11.05
CA THR A 64 5.30 5.90 11.91
C THR A 64 4.32 6.71 11.07
N LEU A 65 4.79 7.28 9.96
CA LEU A 65 3.94 8.03 9.04
C LEU A 65 2.85 7.14 8.42
N SER A 66 3.18 5.92 7.99
CA SER A 66 2.16 4.98 7.49
C SER A 66 1.14 4.59 8.57
N LYS A 67 1.57 4.41 9.81
CA LYS A 67 0.66 4.13 10.93
C LYS A 67 -0.31 5.28 11.19
N LEU A 68 0.15 6.53 11.10
CA LEU A 68 -0.70 7.72 11.21
C LEU A 68 -1.73 7.79 10.06
N ILE A 69 -1.29 7.55 8.82
CA ILE A 69 -2.19 7.56 7.66
C ILE A 69 -3.25 6.45 7.79
N CYS A 70 -2.85 5.24 8.23
CA CYS A 70 -3.76 4.11 8.42
C CYS A 70 -4.63 4.21 9.69
N GLY A 71 -4.34 5.16 10.60
CA GLY A 71 -5.09 5.37 11.84
C GLY A 71 -4.72 4.42 12.98
N PHE A 72 -3.57 3.74 12.89
CA PHE A 72 -3.02 2.98 14.03
C PHE A 72 -2.49 3.89 15.14
N GLU A 73 -2.12 5.11 14.76
CA GLU A 73 -1.68 6.18 15.66
C GLU A 73 -2.44 7.46 15.31
N THR A 74 -2.54 8.39 16.27
CA THR A 74 -3.17 9.71 16.09
C THR A 74 -2.09 10.79 16.12
N PRO A 75 -2.03 11.73 15.18
CA PRO A 75 -1.03 12.78 15.18
C PRO A 75 -1.23 13.73 16.37
N ASP A 76 -0.13 14.26 16.92
CA ASP A 76 -0.16 15.29 17.99
C ASP A 76 -0.69 16.62 17.43
N SER A 77 -0.34 16.94 16.17
CA SER A 77 -0.81 18.13 15.46
C SER A 77 -0.85 17.88 13.96
N GLY A 78 -1.53 18.77 13.23
CA GLY A 78 -1.72 18.66 11.79
C GLY A 78 -2.94 17.81 11.43
N THR A 79 -3.14 17.60 10.13
CA THR A 79 -4.32 16.89 9.60
C THR A 79 -3.94 15.90 8.51
N ILE A 80 -4.69 14.81 8.42
CA ILE A 80 -4.61 13.83 7.34
C ILE A 80 -5.99 13.74 6.71
N SER A 81 -6.11 14.06 5.44
CA SER A 81 -7.39 14.07 4.73
C SER A 81 -7.35 13.19 3.47
N LEU A 82 -8.49 12.58 3.15
CA LEU A 82 -8.72 11.78 1.95
C LEU A 82 -9.89 12.38 1.17
N ASN A 83 -9.66 12.73 -0.10
CA ASN A 83 -10.62 13.47 -0.93
C ASN A 83 -11.12 14.76 -0.26
N GLY A 84 -10.24 15.48 0.45
CA GLY A 84 -10.59 16.71 1.18
C GLY A 84 -11.32 16.51 2.50
N ARG A 85 -11.68 15.26 2.89
CA ARG A 85 -12.30 14.95 4.17
C ARG A 85 -11.23 14.55 5.19
N ASP A 86 -11.22 15.20 6.35
CA ASP A 86 -10.34 14.86 7.47
C ASP A 86 -10.65 13.44 7.98
N LEU A 87 -9.61 12.66 8.21
CA LEU A 87 -9.70 11.27 8.70
C LEU A 87 -9.63 11.16 10.22
N LYS A 88 -9.58 12.29 10.95
CA LYS A 88 -9.34 12.32 12.39
C LYS A 88 -10.30 11.41 13.18
N ASP A 89 -11.58 11.44 12.83
CA ASP A 89 -12.64 10.70 13.53
C ASP A 89 -12.90 9.31 12.94
N ASP A 90 -12.19 8.94 11.87
CA ASP A 90 -12.35 7.63 11.24
C ASP A 90 -11.68 6.54 12.08
N SER A 91 -12.43 5.48 12.32
CA SER A 91 -11.87 4.24 12.88
C SER A 91 -10.89 3.57 11.90
N ILE A 92 -10.02 2.71 12.42
CA ILE A 92 -9.11 1.88 11.59
C ILE A 92 -9.89 1.12 10.51
N ARG A 93 -11.08 0.61 10.84
CA ARG A 93 -11.92 -0.15 9.91
C ARG A 93 -12.41 0.72 8.74
N GLU A 94 -12.86 1.94 9.01
CA GLU A 94 -13.30 2.88 7.98
C GLU A 94 -12.15 3.28 7.06
N ARG A 95 -10.97 3.54 7.64
CA ARG A 95 -9.76 3.81 6.86
C ARG A 95 -9.32 2.62 6.03
N ALA A 96 -9.36 1.38 6.58
CA ALA A 96 -8.98 0.16 5.87
C ALA A 96 -9.83 -0.12 4.63
N GLY A 97 -11.06 0.39 4.58
CA GLY A 97 -11.90 0.35 3.37
C GLY A 97 -11.42 1.25 2.24
N GLN A 98 -10.54 2.20 2.52
CA GLN A 98 -10.05 3.19 1.55
C GLN A 98 -8.53 3.18 1.38
N ILE A 99 -7.79 2.81 2.43
CA ILE A 99 -6.33 2.80 2.49
C ILE A 99 -5.88 1.40 2.91
N GLY A 100 -5.33 0.66 1.96
CA GLY A 100 -4.76 -0.66 2.21
C GLY A 100 -3.33 -0.54 2.73
N TYR A 101 -2.95 -1.38 3.69
CA TYR A 101 -1.59 -1.43 4.20
C TYR A 101 -1.01 -2.83 4.05
N VAL A 102 0.16 -2.92 3.43
CA VAL A 102 0.90 -4.17 3.22
C VAL A 102 2.21 -4.11 3.99
N MET A 103 2.36 -5.02 4.94
CA MET A 103 3.54 -5.09 5.81
C MET A 103 4.76 -5.63 5.06
N GLN A 104 5.94 -5.32 5.57
CA GLN A 104 7.21 -5.79 5.04
C GLN A 104 7.27 -7.32 4.94
N ASN A 105 6.92 -8.01 6.02
CA ASN A 105 6.93 -9.47 6.09
C ASN A 105 5.54 -10.06 5.81
N PRO A 106 5.31 -10.74 4.68
CA PRO A 106 4.01 -11.30 4.33
C PRO A 106 3.51 -12.34 5.34
N ASN A 107 4.41 -13.07 6.02
CA ASN A 107 4.00 -14.08 7.00
C ASN A 107 3.31 -13.46 8.25
N GLN A 108 3.45 -12.17 8.49
CA GLN A 108 2.74 -11.47 9.58
C GLN A 108 1.31 -11.09 9.21
N MET A 109 0.98 -11.10 7.91
CA MET A 109 -0.35 -10.76 7.41
C MET A 109 -1.18 -12.01 7.10
N ILE A 110 -0.51 -13.07 6.63
CA ILE A 110 -1.18 -14.31 6.19
C ILE A 110 -1.76 -15.05 7.42
N SER A 111 -3.06 -15.31 7.36
CA SER A 111 -3.83 -15.96 8.43
C SER A 111 -4.53 -17.24 7.99
N LYS A 112 -4.70 -17.44 6.67
CA LYS A 112 -5.36 -18.62 6.10
C LYS A 112 -4.36 -19.60 5.50
N VAL A 113 -4.79 -20.83 5.33
CA VAL A 113 -3.97 -21.88 4.72
C VAL A 113 -4.01 -21.81 3.19
N MET A 114 -5.17 -21.51 2.62
CA MET A 114 -5.40 -21.48 1.17
C MET A 114 -5.35 -20.08 0.62
N ILE A 115 -4.82 -19.93 -0.59
CA ILE A 115 -4.69 -18.63 -1.28
C ILE A 115 -6.05 -17.97 -1.47
N TYR A 116 -7.05 -18.73 -1.95
CA TYR A 116 -8.39 -18.21 -2.16
C TYR A 116 -8.99 -17.65 -0.86
N ASP A 117 -8.88 -18.39 0.24
CA ASP A 117 -9.46 -18.01 1.52
C ASP A 117 -8.79 -16.78 2.12
N GLU A 118 -7.48 -16.61 1.91
CA GLU A 118 -6.75 -15.43 2.36
C GLU A 118 -7.21 -14.18 1.60
N VAL A 119 -7.38 -14.26 0.28
CA VAL A 119 -7.84 -13.13 -0.54
C VAL A 119 -9.32 -12.81 -0.27
N ALA A 120 -10.15 -13.82 0.00
CA ALA A 120 -11.56 -13.65 0.33
C ALA A 120 -11.79 -13.08 1.73
N LEU A 121 -10.80 -13.17 2.63
CA LEU A 121 -10.97 -12.86 4.06
C LEU A 121 -11.51 -11.44 4.29
N GLY A 122 -10.95 -10.44 3.62
CA GLY A 122 -11.38 -9.04 3.75
C GLY A 122 -12.82 -8.79 3.28
N LEU A 123 -13.31 -9.64 2.37
CA LEU A 123 -14.67 -9.55 1.80
C LEU A 123 -15.73 -10.28 2.63
N SER A 124 -15.33 -11.16 3.56
CA SER A 124 -16.25 -11.99 4.35
C SER A 124 -17.25 -11.20 5.22
N ARG A 125 -16.98 -9.93 5.46
CA ARG A 125 -17.85 -9.01 6.22
C ARG A 125 -18.48 -7.92 5.35
N SER A 126 -18.38 -8.03 4.04
CA SER A 126 -19.06 -7.17 3.09
C SER A 126 -20.52 -7.61 2.92
N CYS A 127 -21.33 -6.75 2.31
CA CYS A 127 -22.71 -7.08 1.94
C CYS A 127 -22.80 -7.83 0.60
N LEU A 128 -21.68 -8.34 0.07
CA LEU A 128 -21.61 -9.05 -1.21
C LEU A 128 -22.13 -10.49 -1.06
N SER A 129 -22.77 -11.00 -2.09
CA SER A 129 -23.14 -12.42 -2.21
C SER A 129 -21.89 -13.28 -2.42
N GLU A 130 -21.99 -14.57 -2.19
CA GLU A 130 -20.90 -15.52 -2.42
C GLU A 130 -20.41 -15.50 -3.89
N ALA A 131 -21.33 -15.31 -4.84
CA ALA A 131 -20.98 -15.21 -6.26
C ALA A 131 -20.14 -13.96 -6.56
N GLU A 132 -20.52 -12.81 -6.01
CA GLU A 132 -19.78 -11.55 -6.16
C GLU A 132 -18.42 -11.60 -5.48
N ILE A 133 -18.33 -12.23 -4.29
CA ILE A 133 -17.05 -12.46 -3.60
C ILE A 133 -16.14 -13.32 -4.47
N ARG A 134 -16.67 -14.42 -5.03
CA ARG A 134 -15.90 -15.32 -5.91
C ARG A 134 -15.36 -14.57 -7.13
N GLU A 135 -16.21 -13.84 -7.83
CA GLU A 135 -15.82 -13.06 -9.01
C GLU A 135 -14.70 -12.08 -8.67
N LYS A 136 -14.87 -11.31 -7.59
CA LYS A 136 -13.90 -10.31 -7.14
C LYS A 136 -12.57 -10.92 -6.73
N VAL A 137 -12.58 -12.06 -6.03
CA VAL A 137 -11.37 -12.80 -5.65
C VAL A 137 -10.65 -13.33 -6.89
N GLU A 138 -11.38 -13.96 -7.82
CA GLU A 138 -10.79 -14.52 -9.03
C GLU A 138 -10.19 -13.42 -9.93
N GLU A 139 -10.87 -12.29 -10.08
CA GLU A 139 -10.36 -11.13 -10.82
C GLU A 139 -9.08 -10.59 -10.17
N THR A 140 -9.10 -10.40 -8.85
CA THR A 140 -7.92 -9.95 -8.10
C THR A 140 -6.75 -10.90 -8.25
N LEU A 141 -7.00 -12.21 -8.17
CA LEU A 141 -5.96 -13.23 -8.37
C LEU A 141 -5.40 -13.23 -9.80
N LYS A 142 -6.21 -12.92 -10.82
CA LYS A 142 -5.75 -12.74 -12.21
C LYS A 142 -4.83 -11.54 -12.32
N ILE A 143 -5.23 -10.39 -11.76
CA ILE A 143 -4.42 -9.15 -11.72
C ILE A 143 -3.07 -9.41 -11.04
N CYS A 144 -3.06 -10.15 -9.93
CA CYS A 144 -1.85 -10.46 -9.18
C CYS A 144 -1.02 -11.61 -9.76
N GLY A 145 -1.44 -12.25 -10.86
CA GLY A 145 -0.76 -13.39 -11.47
C GLY A 145 -0.82 -14.68 -10.62
N LEU A 146 -1.79 -14.77 -9.71
CA LEU A 146 -1.94 -15.89 -8.77
C LEU A 146 -3.09 -16.84 -9.12
N TYR A 147 -3.88 -16.54 -10.15
CA TYR A 147 -5.05 -17.33 -10.51
C TYR A 147 -4.77 -18.81 -10.76
N PRO A 148 -3.65 -19.23 -11.40
CA PRO A 148 -3.31 -20.64 -11.57
C PRO A 148 -3.12 -21.37 -10.24
N PHE A 149 -2.74 -20.66 -9.18
CA PHE A 149 -2.43 -21.18 -7.85
C PHE A 149 -3.59 -21.03 -6.84
N ARG A 150 -4.75 -20.54 -7.26
CA ARG A 150 -5.88 -20.18 -6.38
C ARG A 150 -6.30 -21.27 -5.38
N ASN A 151 -6.16 -22.53 -5.76
CA ASN A 151 -6.49 -23.69 -4.94
C ASN A 151 -5.28 -24.30 -4.21
N TRP A 152 -4.14 -23.61 -4.21
CA TRP A 152 -2.93 -24.09 -3.57
C TRP A 152 -2.83 -23.61 -2.12
N PRO A 153 -2.15 -24.38 -1.25
CA PRO A 153 -1.79 -23.89 0.06
C PRO A 153 -0.70 -22.81 -0.06
N ILE A 154 -0.80 -21.77 0.78
CA ILE A 154 0.16 -20.66 0.80
C ILE A 154 1.57 -21.12 1.17
N SER A 155 1.67 -22.23 1.93
CA SER A 155 2.96 -22.83 2.28
C SER A 155 3.78 -23.29 1.08
N ALA A 156 3.15 -23.58 -0.06
CA ALA A 156 3.82 -23.99 -1.30
C ALA A 156 4.39 -22.83 -2.11
N LEU A 157 4.12 -21.60 -1.71
CA LEU A 157 4.52 -20.40 -2.45
C LEU A 157 5.92 -19.91 -2.04
N SER A 158 6.64 -19.34 -3.01
CA SER A 158 7.85 -18.55 -2.76
C SER A 158 7.55 -17.29 -1.94
N PHE A 159 8.57 -16.66 -1.36
CA PHE A 159 8.41 -15.43 -0.60
C PHE A 159 7.79 -14.29 -1.44
N GLY A 160 8.23 -14.14 -2.70
CA GLY A 160 7.67 -13.16 -3.62
C GLY A 160 6.20 -13.42 -3.97
N GLN A 161 5.83 -14.69 -4.17
CA GLN A 161 4.44 -15.07 -4.36
C GLN A 161 3.57 -14.84 -3.12
N LYS A 162 4.08 -15.12 -1.91
CA LYS A 162 3.40 -14.77 -0.65
C LYS A 162 3.16 -13.27 -0.53
N LYS A 163 4.13 -12.45 -0.94
CA LYS A 163 3.98 -10.99 -0.98
C LYS A 163 2.86 -10.56 -1.96
N ARG A 164 2.77 -11.19 -3.13
CA ARG A 164 1.64 -10.96 -4.05
C ARG A 164 0.30 -11.38 -3.45
N VAL A 165 0.25 -12.45 -2.64
CA VAL A 165 -0.98 -12.86 -1.92
C VAL A 165 -1.40 -11.79 -0.93
N THR A 166 -0.49 -11.22 -0.13
CA THR A 166 -0.84 -10.15 0.82
C THR A 166 -1.30 -8.87 0.10
N ILE A 167 -0.71 -8.55 -1.04
CA ILE A 167 -1.19 -7.44 -1.87
C ILE A 167 -2.58 -7.76 -2.43
N ALA A 168 -2.81 -8.99 -2.90
CA ALA A 168 -4.11 -9.41 -3.42
C ALA A 168 -5.22 -9.36 -2.36
N SER A 169 -4.94 -9.79 -1.12
CA SER A 169 -5.92 -9.75 -0.03
C SER A 169 -6.33 -8.30 0.32
N VAL A 170 -5.39 -7.37 0.24
CA VAL A 170 -5.68 -5.94 0.42
C VAL A 170 -6.40 -5.36 -0.80
N LEU A 171 -5.95 -5.66 -2.01
CA LEU A 171 -6.50 -5.14 -3.25
C LEU A 171 -7.96 -5.57 -3.47
N ALA A 172 -8.31 -6.81 -3.07
CA ALA A 172 -9.67 -7.34 -3.16
C ALA A 172 -10.71 -6.47 -2.43
N MET A 173 -10.32 -5.79 -1.37
CA MET A 173 -11.21 -4.85 -0.65
C MET A 173 -11.49 -3.56 -1.44
N GLY A 174 -10.77 -3.30 -2.53
CA GLY A 174 -10.96 -2.15 -3.40
C GLY A 174 -10.49 -0.81 -2.80
N PRO A 175 -9.34 -0.75 -2.10
CA PRO A 175 -8.85 0.49 -1.53
C PRO A 175 -8.49 1.49 -2.64
N LYS A 176 -8.57 2.79 -2.34
CA LYS A 176 -8.14 3.87 -3.25
C LYS A 176 -6.62 4.05 -3.26
N ILE A 177 -6.00 3.71 -2.14
CA ILE A 177 -4.55 3.82 -1.92
C ILE A 177 -4.04 2.51 -1.33
N ILE A 178 -2.90 2.03 -1.82
CA ILE A 178 -2.16 0.93 -1.19
C ILE A 178 -0.83 1.49 -0.69
N ILE A 179 -0.56 1.32 0.60
CA ILE A 179 0.72 1.63 1.23
C ILE A 179 1.49 0.33 1.41
N LEU A 180 2.71 0.26 0.87
CA LEU A 180 3.59 -0.90 0.99
C LEU A 180 4.80 -0.52 1.84
N ASP A 181 4.99 -1.22 2.95
CA ASP A 181 6.15 -1.03 3.82
C ASP A 181 7.26 -1.97 3.37
N GLU A 182 8.38 -1.37 2.90
CA GLU A 182 9.58 -2.05 2.43
C GLU A 182 9.28 -3.21 1.46
N PRO A 183 8.58 -2.97 0.33
CA PRO A 183 8.12 -4.05 -0.56
C PRO A 183 9.26 -4.84 -1.18
N THR A 184 10.45 -4.27 -1.28
CA THR A 184 11.63 -4.84 -1.92
C THR A 184 12.73 -5.26 -0.93
N ALA A 185 12.51 -5.10 0.38
CA ALA A 185 13.51 -5.40 1.39
C ALA A 185 13.98 -6.86 1.36
N GLY A 186 15.30 -7.07 1.35
CA GLY A 186 15.90 -8.39 1.36
C GLY A 186 15.76 -9.16 0.05
N GLN A 187 15.36 -8.52 -1.05
CA GLN A 187 15.26 -9.11 -2.37
C GLN A 187 16.57 -8.90 -3.15
N ASP A 188 16.92 -9.90 -3.99
CA ASP A 188 17.92 -9.70 -5.02
C ASP A 188 17.38 -8.81 -6.16
N PHE A 189 18.24 -8.41 -7.07
CA PHE A 189 17.88 -7.51 -8.18
C PHE A 189 16.76 -8.06 -9.07
N PHE A 190 16.71 -9.38 -9.29
CA PHE A 190 15.69 -10.00 -10.12
C PHE A 190 14.30 -9.87 -9.47
N HIS A 191 14.18 -10.28 -8.21
CA HIS A 191 12.93 -10.20 -7.46
C HIS A 191 12.49 -8.75 -7.18
N TYR A 192 13.47 -7.84 -6.99
CA TYR A 192 13.20 -6.40 -6.94
C TYR A 192 12.47 -5.93 -8.21
N THR A 193 13.02 -6.27 -9.36
CA THR A 193 12.44 -5.87 -10.66
C THR A 193 11.04 -6.43 -10.84
N GLU A 194 10.81 -7.71 -10.52
CA GLU A 194 9.49 -8.34 -10.60
C GLU A 194 8.44 -7.63 -9.73
N ILE A 195 8.78 -7.27 -8.50
CA ILE A 195 7.86 -6.55 -7.60
C ILE A 195 7.58 -5.15 -8.15
N MET A 196 8.60 -4.44 -8.63
CA MET A 196 8.42 -3.08 -9.16
C MET A 196 7.58 -3.06 -10.45
N GLU A 197 7.77 -4.02 -11.36
CA GLU A 197 6.93 -4.18 -12.55
C GLU A 197 5.48 -4.51 -12.17
N PHE A 198 5.29 -5.39 -11.19
CA PHE A 198 3.97 -5.69 -10.67
C PHE A 198 3.28 -4.45 -10.09
N LEU A 199 3.96 -3.66 -9.24
CA LEU A 199 3.40 -2.43 -8.69
C LEU A 199 3.07 -1.39 -9.76
N ARG A 200 3.89 -1.30 -10.82
CA ARG A 200 3.59 -0.46 -11.99
C ARG A 200 2.34 -0.94 -12.72
N SER A 201 2.17 -2.23 -12.88
CA SER A 201 0.97 -2.78 -13.51
C SER A 201 -0.30 -2.45 -12.71
N LEU A 202 -0.24 -2.51 -11.38
CA LEU A 202 -1.35 -2.07 -10.51
C LEU A 202 -1.62 -0.57 -10.64
N ASN A 203 -0.57 0.24 -10.69
CA ASN A 203 -0.72 1.68 -10.87
C ASN A 203 -1.31 2.04 -12.24
N ALA A 204 -0.92 1.33 -13.31
CA ALA A 204 -1.52 1.48 -14.65
C ALA A 204 -3.02 1.15 -14.68
N LEU A 205 -3.51 0.32 -13.76
CA LEU A 205 -4.95 0.05 -13.54
C LEU A 205 -5.65 1.15 -12.71
N GLY A 206 -4.94 2.21 -12.34
CA GLY A 206 -5.47 3.36 -11.59
C GLY A 206 -5.31 3.27 -10.07
N VAL A 207 -4.66 2.24 -9.54
CA VAL A 207 -4.40 2.12 -8.10
C VAL A 207 -3.34 3.14 -7.69
N THR A 208 -3.62 3.93 -6.66
CA THR A 208 -2.63 4.84 -6.07
C THR A 208 -1.71 4.05 -5.15
N VAL A 209 -0.40 4.18 -5.36
CA VAL A 209 0.60 3.38 -4.65
C VAL A 209 1.53 4.29 -3.87
N ILE A 210 1.68 4.03 -2.57
CA ILE A 210 2.69 4.67 -1.72
C ILE A 210 3.66 3.59 -1.25
N MET A 211 4.92 3.72 -1.61
CA MET A 211 5.98 2.82 -1.17
C MET A 211 6.82 3.49 -0.10
N ILE A 212 7.10 2.76 0.96
CA ILE A 212 8.07 3.15 2.00
C ILE A 212 9.31 2.29 1.79
N THR A 213 10.47 2.92 1.63
CA THR A 213 11.72 2.19 1.45
C THR A 213 12.91 2.94 2.06
N HIS A 214 13.95 2.20 2.42
CA HIS A 214 15.25 2.77 2.80
C HIS A 214 16.30 2.61 1.70
N ASP A 215 16.02 1.77 0.70
CA ASP A 215 16.90 1.51 -0.44
C ASP A 215 16.54 2.39 -1.64
N MET A 216 17.57 3.04 -2.19
CA MET A 216 17.52 3.74 -3.48
C MET A 216 18.50 3.04 -4.43
N HIS A 217 18.23 1.79 -4.78
CA HIS A 217 18.98 1.08 -5.79
C HIS A 217 18.35 1.19 -7.17
#